data_cc821e58c2431b10e108732e5e0d0cae
#
_entry.id   cc821e58c2431b10e108732e5e0d0cae
#
_cell.length_a   1.000
_cell.length_b   1.000
_cell.length_c   1.000
_cell.angle_alpha   90.00
_cell.angle_beta   90.00
_cell.angle_gamma   90.00
#
_symmetry.space_group_name_H-M   'P 1'
#
loop_
_entity.id
_entity.type
_entity.pdbx_description
1 polymer ?
#
loop_
_entity_poly.entity_id
_entity_poly.type
_entity_poly.pdbx_seq_one_letter_code
_entity_poly.pdbx_strand_id
1 'polypeptide(L)'
;HWKMVEKYGYASDVVAAPNSGSARVLQLVMNGLKLQGCNPTFVKGRDAIIAADQAKTGGADKCLIWNVFAKRGLGVNASAGSIIGTGTAMNDQVEDFSVPAECNLAVADVQKDKFVVYPNPAKNEIRIKSGSPTLGKTLVKIYDASGKLVLEDKLDISDNAAINVSSLPNGVY
;
A
#
# COMPACT_ATOMS: atom_id res chain seq x y z
N HIS A 1 -5.46 4.99 14.12
CA HIS A 1 -6.90 5.27 14.25
C HIS A 1 -7.54 5.42 12.87
N TRP A 2 -7.08 6.37 12.03
CA TRP A 2 -7.74 6.72 10.77
C TRP A 2 -7.96 5.52 9.83
N LYS A 3 -6.96 4.68 9.63
CA LYS A 3 -7.08 3.49 8.77
C LYS A 3 -8.11 2.44 9.27
N MET A 4 -8.31 2.35 10.56
CA MET A 4 -9.39 1.52 11.13
C MET A 4 -10.77 2.13 10.87
N VAL A 5 -10.86 3.46 10.96
CA VAL A 5 -12.10 4.19 10.63
C VAL A 5 -12.44 4.07 9.14
N GLU A 6 -11.46 4.16 8.26
CA GLU A 6 -11.67 3.91 6.81
C GLU A 6 -12.20 2.50 6.54
N LYS A 7 -11.71 1.49 7.25
CA LYS A 7 -12.10 0.08 7.05
C LYS A 7 -13.45 -0.27 7.69
N TYR A 8 -13.73 0.22 8.88
CA TYR A 8 -14.86 -0.23 9.71
C TYR A 8 -15.86 0.86 10.07
N GLY A 9 -15.68 2.07 9.56
CA GLY A 9 -16.54 3.22 9.83
C GLY A 9 -16.21 3.97 11.12
N TYR A 10 -16.65 5.22 11.16
CA TYR A 10 -16.55 6.10 12.33
C TYR A 10 -17.77 5.94 13.23
N ALA A 11 -17.56 6.01 14.52
CA ALA A 11 -18.63 6.20 15.51
C ALA A 11 -18.16 7.17 16.59
N SER A 12 -19.01 8.13 16.93
CA SER A 12 -18.79 9.03 18.06
C SER A 12 -19.04 8.34 19.40
N ASP A 13 -20.05 7.46 19.45
CA ASP A 13 -20.32 6.60 20.59
C ASP A 13 -19.77 5.20 20.35
N VAL A 14 -18.63 4.93 20.96
CA VAL A 14 -17.91 3.66 20.81
C VAL A 14 -18.55 2.51 21.62
N VAL A 15 -19.40 2.84 22.60
CA VAL A 15 -20.11 1.85 23.38
C VAL A 15 -21.34 1.34 22.62
N ALA A 16 -22.10 2.25 22.01
CA ALA A 16 -23.24 1.91 21.16
C ALA A 16 -22.81 1.22 19.85
N ALA A 17 -21.61 1.50 19.35
CA ALA A 17 -21.08 0.91 18.10
C ALA A 17 -19.74 0.19 18.32
N PRO A 18 -19.71 -0.95 19.02
CA PRO A 18 -18.49 -1.64 19.44
C PRO A 18 -17.68 -2.24 18.27
N ASN A 19 -18.29 -2.37 17.10
CA ASN A 19 -17.65 -2.88 15.89
C ASN A 19 -17.11 -1.79 14.95
N SER A 20 -17.34 -0.51 15.27
CA SER A 20 -16.79 0.60 14.50
C SER A 20 -15.27 0.66 14.56
N GLY A 21 -14.65 1.31 13.57
CA GLY A 21 -13.22 1.54 13.55
C GLY A 21 -12.72 2.33 14.77
N SER A 22 -13.54 3.28 15.25
CA SER A 22 -13.26 4.04 16.49
C SER A 22 -13.17 3.13 17.71
N ALA A 23 -14.17 2.26 17.92
CA ALA A 23 -14.20 1.33 19.04
C ALA A 23 -13.08 0.27 18.95
N ARG A 24 -12.88 -0.29 17.75
CA ARG A 24 -11.86 -1.33 17.51
C ARG A 24 -10.46 -0.82 17.83
N VAL A 25 -10.10 0.39 17.41
CA VAL A 25 -8.77 0.93 17.66
C VAL A 25 -8.55 1.24 19.13
N LEU A 26 -9.55 1.79 19.83
CA LEU A 26 -9.47 2.03 21.27
C LEU A 26 -9.24 0.71 22.02
N GLN A 27 -10.04 -0.30 21.71
CA GLN A 27 -9.90 -1.61 22.34
C GLN A 27 -8.55 -2.27 22.02
N LEU A 28 -8.07 -2.11 20.78
CA LEU A 28 -6.78 -2.63 20.33
C LEU A 28 -5.62 -2.00 21.12
N VAL A 29 -5.64 -0.67 21.29
CA VAL A 29 -4.62 0.05 22.06
C VAL A 29 -4.68 -0.37 23.54
N MET A 30 -5.86 -0.43 24.14
CA MET A 30 -6.01 -0.86 25.54
C MET A 30 -5.52 -2.30 25.77
N ASN A 31 -5.80 -3.19 24.83
CA ASN A 31 -5.29 -4.56 24.89
C ASN A 31 -3.77 -4.62 24.69
N GLY A 32 -3.23 -3.84 23.78
CA GLY A 32 -1.80 -3.70 23.58
C GLY A 32 -1.08 -3.20 24.84
N LEU A 33 -1.62 -2.19 25.51
CA LEU A 33 -1.08 -1.68 26.77
C LEU A 33 -1.03 -2.75 27.87
N LYS A 34 -2.01 -3.65 27.92
CA LYS A 34 -2.01 -4.77 28.88
C LYS A 34 -0.96 -5.83 28.59
N LEU A 35 -0.53 -5.95 27.33
CA LEU A 35 0.48 -6.90 26.91
C LEU A 35 1.92 -6.33 26.95
N GLN A 36 2.05 -5.03 27.13
CA GLN A 36 3.37 -4.42 27.27
C GLN A 36 4.02 -4.80 28.60
N GLY A 37 5.31 -5.15 28.54
CA GLY A 37 6.14 -5.27 29.73
C GLY A 37 6.56 -3.92 30.32
N CYS A 38 7.29 -3.97 31.45
CA CYS A 38 7.90 -2.78 32.00
C CYS A 38 8.90 -2.17 31.04
N ASN A 39 9.00 -0.83 31.03
CA ASN A 39 9.91 -0.04 30.15
C ASN A 39 9.77 -0.39 28.67
N PRO A 40 8.58 -0.22 28.06
CA PRO A 40 8.36 -0.52 26.65
C PRO A 40 9.07 0.51 25.78
N THR A 41 9.69 0.03 24.70
CA THR A 41 10.17 0.85 23.60
C THR A 41 9.06 1.03 22.54
N PHE A 42 9.26 1.92 21.57
CA PHE A 42 8.31 2.07 20.45
C PHE A 42 8.12 0.75 19.68
N VAL A 43 9.21 -0.01 19.48
CA VAL A 43 9.18 -1.33 18.83
C VAL A 43 8.34 -2.31 19.67
N LYS A 44 8.58 -2.40 20.98
CA LYS A 44 7.77 -3.24 21.87
C LYS A 44 6.31 -2.82 21.91
N GLY A 45 6.03 -1.51 21.85
CA GLY A 45 4.67 -0.99 21.76
C GLY A 45 3.95 -1.42 20.50
N ARG A 46 4.62 -1.34 19.36
CA ARG A 46 4.13 -1.89 18.08
C ARG A 46 3.81 -3.37 18.20
N ASP A 47 4.74 -4.16 18.70
CA ASP A 47 4.61 -5.61 18.81
C ASP A 47 3.46 -6.02 19.73
N ALA A 48 3.27 -5.29 20.83
CA ALA A 48 2.15 -5.51 21.74
C ALA A 48 0.78 -5.22 21.09
N ILE A 49 0.68 -4.20 20.26
CA ILE A 49 -0.55 -3.90 19.50
C ILE A 49 -0.82 -5.00 18.47
N ILE A 50 0.19 -5.49 17.76
CA ILE A 50 0.05 -6.60 16.81
C ILE A 50 -0.35 -7.89 17.53
N ALA A 51 0.26 -8.18 18.68
CA ALA A 51 -0.10 -9.33 19.51
C ALA A 51 -1.55 -9.23 20.02
N ALA A 52 -2.03 -8.02 20.37
CA ALA A 52 -3.41 -7.79 20.77
C ALA A 52 -4.40 -8.05 19.64
N ASP A 53 -4.09 -7.69 18.41
CA ASP A 53 -4.89 -8.02 17.24
C ASP A 53 -4.90 -9.53 16.99
N GLN A 54 -3.74 -10.19 17.06
CA GLN A 54 -3.65 -11.64 16.93
C GLN A 54 -4.52 -12.37 17.96
N ALA A 55 -4.46 -11.94 19.23
CA ALA A 55 -5.22 -12.56 20.30
C ALA A 55 -6.75 -12.33 20.19
N LYS A 56 -7.18 -11.17 19.68
CA LYS A 56 -8.60 -10.81 19.63
C LYS A 56 -9.28 -11.24 18.33
N THR A 57 -8.60 -11.12 17.21
CA THR A 57 -9.20 -11.25 15.86
C THR A 57 -8.53 -12.34 15.01
N GLY A 58 -7.51 -13.01 15.53
CA GLY A 58 -6.67 -13.92 14.75
C GLY A 58 -5.76 -13.19 13.75
N GLY A 59 -5.49 -11.89 13.95
CA GLY A 59 -4.64 -11.09 13.08
C GLY A 59 -5.37 -10.47 11.88
N ALA A 60 -6.68 -10.29 11.96
CA ALA A 60 -7.50 -9.75 10.85
C ALA A 60 -7.07 -8.35 10.38
N ASP A 61 -6.41 -7.58 11.24
CA ASP A 61 -5.92 -6.24 10.96
C ASP A 61 -4.37 -6.16 10.97
N LYS A 62 -3.68 -7.30 11.10
CA LYS A 62 -2.21 -7.38 11.21
C LYS A 62 -1.50 -6.56 10.14
N CYS A 63 -1.84 -6.74 8.88
CA CYS A 63 -1.17 -6.05 7.78
C CYS A 63 -1.53 -4.56 7.70
N LEU A 64 -2.76 -4.19 8.08
CA LEU A 64 -3.13 -2.79 8.21
C LEU A 64 -2.30 -2.10 9.30
N ILE A 65 -2.12 -2.77 10.44
CA ILE A 65 -1.32 -2.28 11.57
C ILE A 65 0.15 -2.14 11.16
N TRP A 66 0.75 -3.17 10.53
CA TRP A 66 2.12 -3.13 10.03
C TRP A 66 2.35 -1.97 9.06
N ASN A 67 1.47 -1.79 8.08
CA ASN A 67 1.57 -0.71 7.11
C ASN A 67 1.55 0.69 7.77
N VAL A 68 0.75 0.85 8.83
CA VAL A 68 0.69 2.14 9.56
C VAL A 68 1.97 2.39 10.33
N PHE A 69 2.52 1.39 11.01
CA PHE A 69 3.76 1.52 11.77
C PHE A 69 4.98 1.69 10.86
N ALA A 70 5.08 0.89 9.80
CA ALA A 70 6.16 0.99 8.82
C ALA A 70 6.26 2.39 8.20
N LYS A 71 5.13 3.01 7.84
CA LYS A 71 5.11 4.40 7.35
C LYS A 71 5.64 5.44 8.34
N ARG A 72 5.84 5.06 9.59
CA ARG A 72 6.38 5.89 10.66
C ARG A 72 7.79 5.46 11.11
N GLY A 73 8.46 4.64 10.29
CA GLY A 73 9.80 4.15 10.59
C GLY A 73 9.83 2.96 11.56
N LEU A 74 8.67 2.40 11.92
CA LEU A 74 8.56 1.26 12.82
C LEU A 74 8.24 -0.03 12.03
N GLY A 75 8.98 -0.28 10.96
CA GLY A 75 8.89 -1.49 10.15
C GLY A 75 9.51 -2.72 10.84
N VAL A 76 9.61 -3.82 10.09
CA VAL A 76 10.02 -5.13 10.62
C VAL A 76 11.41 -5.09 11.25
N ASN A 77 12.36 -4.40 10.62
CA ASN A 77 13.75 -4.33 11.03
C ASN A 77 14.06 -3.07 11.89
N ALA A 78 13.04 -2.31 12.28
CA ALA A 78 13.23 -1.16 13.14
C ALA A 78 13.83 -1.57 14.49
N SER A 79 14.81 -0.81 14.97
CA SER A 79 15.49 -1.04 16.23
C SER A 79 15.29 0.13 17.18
N ALA A 80 15.02 -0.19 18.44
CA ALA A 80 14.95 0.80 19.51
C ALA A 80 16.33 1.20 20.04
N GLY A 81 17.40 0.68 19.45
CA GLY A 81 18.76 0.91 19.92
C GLY A 81 19.18 0.02 21.09
N SER A 82 20.39 0.23 21.55
CA SER A 82 20.99 -0.53 22.66
C SER A 82 20.45 -0.06 24.00
N ILE A 83 20.20 -0.99 24.89
CA ILE A 83 19.88 -0.67 26.29
C ILE A 83 21.19 -0.49 27.03
N ILE A 84 21.49 0.73 27.47
CA ILE A 84 22.66 1.04 28.29
C ILE A 84 22.17 1.38 29.70
N GLY A 85 22.49 0.52 30.65
CA GLY A 85 22.04 0.69 32.02
C GLY A 85 20.52 0.60 32.18
N THR A 86 19.88 1.67 32.62
CA THR A 86 18.43 1.75 32.84
C THR A 86 17.66 2.35 31.67
N GLY A 87 18.31 2.70 30.56
CA GLY A 87 17.70 3.35 29.41
C GLY A 87 18.22 2.84 28.07
N THR A 88 17.56 3.23 27.00
CA THR A 88 18.07 3.10 25.62
C THR A 88 18.99 4.26 25.30
N ALA A 89 20.04 4.01 24.53
CA ALA A 89 20.81 5.10 23.94
C ALA A 89 19.89 5.93 23.05
N MET A 90 20.07 7.26 23.10
CA MET A 90 19.15 8.18 22.39
C MET A 90 19.55 8.45 20.94
N ASN A 91 20.61 7.83 20.44
CA ASN A 91 21.24 8.14 19.16
C ASN A 91 21.55 6.91 18.30
N ASP A 92 21.07 5.74 18.68
CA ASP A 92 21.33 4.48 17.98
C ASP A 92 20.05 3.75 17.55
N GLN A 93 18.91 4.44 17.55
CA GLN A 93 17.68 3.93 17.00
C GLN A 93 17.82 3.85 15.47
N VAL A 94 17.25 2.78 14.90
CA VAL A 94 17.21 2.54 13.44
C VAL A 94 15.76 2.49 12.99
N GLU A 95 15.41 3.39 12.10
CA GLU A 95 14.11 3.36 11.43
C GLU A 95 14.08 2.30 10.32
N ASP A 96 12.92 1.74 10.09
CA ASP A 96 12.68 0.81 8.99
C ASP A 96 11.26 0.99 8.46
N PHE A 97 11.11 0.94 7.14
CA PHE A 97 9.84 1.14 6.43
C PHE A 97 9.30 -0.15 5.82
N SER A 98 9.97 -1.28 6.04
CA SER A 98 9.54 -2.59 5.52
C SER A 98 8.37 -3.16 6.34
N VAL A 99 7.55 -3.97 5.68
CA VAL A 99 6.50 -4.76 6.29
C VAL A 99 6.80 -6.25 6.12
N PRO A 100 6.22 -7.15 6.94
CA PRO A 100 6.38 -8.59 6.76
C PRO A 100 5.97 -9.03 5.35
N ALA A 101 6.64 -10.07 4.82
CA ALA A 101 6.41 -10.55 3.46
C ALA A 101 4.95 -10.91 3.20
N GLU A 102 4.26 -11.50 4.17
CA GLU A 102 2.83 -11.80 4.10
C GLU A 102 1.93 -10.56 3.99
N CYS A 103 2.42 -9.39 4.40
CA CYS A 103 1.69 -8.13 4.29
C CYS A 103 1.98 -7.38 2.98
N ASN A 104 3.01 -7.78 2.24
CA ASN A 104 3.28 -7.30 0.88
C ASN A 104 2.36 -7.92 -0.17
N LEU A 105 1.61 -8.98 0.18
CA LEU A 105 0.63 -9.63 -0.70
C LEU A 105 -0.65 -8.81 -0.90
N ALA A 106 -0.88 -7.76 -0.10
CA ALA A 106 -1.87 -6.75 -0.43
C ALA A 106 -1.31 -5.91 -1.58
N VAL A 107 -1.51 -6.39 -2.82
CA VAL A 107 -1.10 -5.72 -4.04
C VAL A 107 0.33 -5.21 -3.85
N ALA A 108 1.35 -6.00 -4.24
CA ALA A 108 2.53 -5.35 -4.75
C ALA A 108 1.98 -4.10 -5.43
N ASP A 109 2.39 -2.88 -5.00
CA ASP A 109 2.45 -1.83 -5.99
C ASP A 109 3.08 -2.56 -7.16
N VAL A 110 2.23 -3.00 -8.06
CA VAL A 110 2.67 -3.34 -9.39
C VAL A 110 3.40 -2.06 -9.66
N GLN A 111 4.72 -2.15 -9.61
CA GLN A 111 5.55 -1.06 -10.13
C GLN A 111 4.82 -0.81 -11.41
N LYS A 112 3.99 0.25 -11.39
CA LYS A 112 3.21 0.62 -12.54
C LYS A 112 4.31 0.75 -13.55
N ASP A 113 4.51 -0.31 -14.32
CA ASP A 113 5.36 -0.23 -15.48
C ASP A 113 4.81 0.99 -16.13
N LYS A 114 5.49 2.12 -15.93
CA LYS A 114 4.94 3.40 -16.32
C LYS A 114 4.96 3.35 -17.82
N PHE A 115 3.86 2.81 -18.36
CA PHE A 115 3.64 2.94 -19.77
C PHE A 115 3.52 4.43 -20.05
N VAL A 116 4.41 4.92 -20.86
CA VAL A 116 4.34 6.28 -21.36
C VAL A 116 3.79 6.19 -22.75
N VAL A 117 2.65 6.80 -22.97
CA VAL A 117 2.01 6.93 -24.28
C VAL A 117 2.32 8.31 -24.81
N TYR A 118 2.93 8.38 -25.99
CA TYR A 118 3.31 9.64 -26.63
C TYR A 118 3.26 9.54 -28.16
N PRO A 119 3.11 10.65 -28.90
CA PRO A 119 2.81 11.99 -28.40
C PRO A 119 1.37 12.07 -27.87
N ASN A 120 1.12 12.99 -26.93
CA ASN A 120 -0.22 13.38 -26.51
C ASN A 120 -0.29 14.92 -26.51
N PRO A 121 -1.07 15.55 -27.38
CA PRO A 121 -1.98 14.96 -28.38
C PRO A 121 -1.26 14.23 -29.54
N ALA A 122 -1.91 13.16 -30.02
CA ALA A 122 -1.45 12.40 -31.18
C ALA A 122 -2.16 12.86 -32.47
N LYS A 123 -1.49 12.69 -33.62
CA LYS A 123 -2.10 12.94 -34.95
C LYS A 123 -2.33 11.62 -35.70
N ASN A 124 -1.26 10.91 -36.01
CA ASN A 124 -1.33 9.73 -36.88
C ASN A 124 -0.90 8.46 -36.14
N GLU A 125 -0.02 8.58 -35.14
CA GLU A 125 0.48 7.45 -34.39
C GLU A 125 0.65 7.80 -32.92
N ILE A 126 0.52 6.79 -32.07
CA ILE A 126 0.93 6.82 -30.67
C ILE A 126 2.01 5.76 -30.47
N ARG A 127 2.91 5.99 -29.54
CA ARG A 127 3.97 5.06 -29.13
C ARG A 127 3.81 4.73 -27.68
N ILE A 128 4.06 3.47 -27.35
CA ILE A 128 4.01 2.98 -25.98
C ILE A 128 5.42 2.59 -25.58
N LYS A 129 5.94 3.25 -24.56
CA LYS A 129 7.21 2.90 -23.93
C LYS A 129 6.94 2.29 -22.56
N SER A 130 7.48 1.09 -22.32
CA SER A 130 7.49 0.47 -20.99
C SER A 130 8.78 0.77 -20.27
N GLY A 131 8.70 0.93 -18.94
CA GLY A 131 9.87 1.00 -18.06
C GLY A 131 10.51 -0.36 -17.78
N SER A 132 9.87 -1.47 -18.17
CA SER A 132 10.37 -2.83 -17.98
C SER A 132 10.73 -3.49 -19.33
N PRO A 133 11.93 -4.09 -19.45
CA PRO A 133 12.38 -4.71 -20.70
C PRO A 133 11.76 -6.08 -21.00
N THR A 134 10.84 -6.58 -20.17
CA THR A 134 10.35 -7.97 -20.21
C THR A 134 8.93 -8.13 -20.73
N LEU A 135 8.31 -7.08 -21.22
CA LEU A 135 6.95 -7.14 -21.78
C LEU A 135 7.03 -7.53 -23.27
N GLY A 136 6.78 -8.77 -23.57
CA GLY A 136 6.64 -9.28 -24.92
C GLY A 136 5.32 -8.86 -25.60
N LYS A 137 4.74 -9.75 -26.39
CA LYS A 137 3.49 -9.50 -27.15
C LYS A 137 2.34 -9.13 -26.20
N THR A 138 1.82 -7.92 -26.34
CA THR A 138 0.76 -7.35 -25.52
C THR A 138 -0.42 -6.95 -26.40
N LEU A 139 -1.62 -7.14 -25.89
CA LEU A 139 -2.87 -6.70 -26.54
C LEU A 139 -3.19 -5.29 -26.04
N VAL A 140 -3.22 -4.33 -26.96
CA VAL A 140 -3.61 -2.93 -26.67
C VAL A 140 -5.04 -2.71 -27.16
N LYS A 141 -5.86 -2.12 -26.30
CA LYS A 141 -7.24 -1.75 -26.61
C LYS A 141 -7.42 -0.27 -26.34
N ILE A 142 -7.99 0.45 -27.31
CA ILE A 142 -8.31 1.87 -27.20
C ILE A 142 -9.82 2.00 -27.14
N TYR A 143 -10.30 2.76 -26.15
CA TYR A 143 -11.71 3.03 -25.92
C TYR A 143 -11.98 4.52 -26.07
N ASP A 144 -13.13 4.91 -26.61
CA ASP A 144 -13.58 6.28 -26.59
C ASP A 144 -14.11 6.70 -25.21
N ALA A 145 -14.46 7.96 -25.05
CA ALA A 145 -14.97 8.52 -23.80
C ALA A 145 -16.31 7.88 -23.33
N SER A 146 -17.01 7.16 -24.21
CA SER A 146 -18.23 6.39 -23.87
C SER A 146 -17.93 4.96 -23.40
N GLY A 147 -16.68 4.53 -23.48
CA GLY A 147 -16.25 3.17 -23.16
C GLY A 147 -16.41 2.18 -24.32
N LYS A 148 -16.68 2.64 -25.54
CA LYS A 148 -16.75 1.81 -26.72
C LYS A 148 -15.34 1.50 -27.23
N LEU A 149 -15.06 0.22 -27.50
CA LEU A 149 -13.80 -0.20 -28.13
C LEU A 149 -13.72 0.34 -29.57
N VAL A 150 -12.69 1.13 -29.88
CA VAL A 150 -12.51 1.76 -31.19
C VAL A 150 -11.29 1.22 -31.94
N LEU A 151 -10.32 0.63 -31.23
CA LEU A 151 -9.16 -0.01 -31.85
C LEU A 151 -8.62 -1.12 -30.94
N GLU A 152 -8.21 -2.24 -31.55
CA GLU A 152 -7.51 -3.32 -30.86
C GLU A 152 -6.32 -3.74 -31.74
N ASP A 153 -5.13 -3.81 -31.11
CA ASP A 153 -3.91 -4.22 -31.79
C ASP A 153 -3.01 -5.07 -30.89
N LYS A 154 -2.27 -6.00 -31.49
CA LYS A 154 -1.29 -6.86 -30.81
C LYS A 154 0.11 -6.39 -31.13
N LEU A 155 0.81 -5.88 -30.14
CA LEU A 155 2.12 -5.29 -30.28
C LEU A 155 3.15 -5.99 -29.41
N ASP A 156 4.38 -5.99 -29.87
CA ASP A 156 5.53 -6.31 -29.03
C ASP A 156 6.07 -5.01 -28.44
N ILE A 157 5.87 -4.81 -27.13
CA ILE A 157 6.20 -3.57 -26.43
C ILE A 157 7.71 -3.53 -26.06
N SER A 158 8.49 -4.52 -26.43
CA SER A 158 9.92 -4.57 -26.14
C SER A 158 10.72 -3.43 -26.80
N ASP A 159 10.24 -2.86 -27.91
CA ASP A 159 10.92 -1.83 -28.69
C ASP A 159 9.97 -0.76 -29.24
N ASN A 160 9.61 0.21 -28.39
CA ASN A 160 8.98 1.46 -28.86
C ASN A 160 7.83 1.25 -29.88
N ALA A 161 6.94 0.32 -29.59
CA ALA A 161 5.85 -0.07 -30.48
C ALA A 161 4.97 1.11 -30.85
N ALA A 162 4.73 1.30 -32.15
CA ALA A 162 3.87 2.34 -32.67
C ALA A 162 2.51 1.76 -33.08
N ILE A 163 1.45 2.47 -32.76
CA ILE A 163 0.07 2.16 -33.14
C ILE A 163 -0.42 3.27 -34.08
N ASN A 164 -0.93 2.90 -35.23
CA ASN A 164 -1.54 3.82 -36.15
C ASN A 164 -2.94 4.20 -35.65
N VAL A 165 -3.17 5.48 -35.35
CA VAL A 165 -4.44 6.05 -34.91
C VAL A 165 -5.05 7.03 -35.91
N SER A 166 -4.52 7.10 -37.14
CA SER A 166 -5.00 8.03 -38.18
C SER A 166 -6.46 7.81 -38.60
N SER A 167 -7.00 6.63 -38.34
CA SER A 167 -8.42 6.29 -38.61
C SER A 167 -9.37 6.76 -37.51
N LEU A 168 -8.85 7.18 -36.36
CA LEU A 168 -9.68 7.63 -35.25
C LEU A 168 -10.07 9.12 -35.45
N PRO A 169 -11.33 9.51 -35.22
CA PRO A 169 -11.74 10.91 -35.19
C PRO A 169 -10.99 11.70 -34.11
N ASN A 170 -10.93 13.03 -34.27
CA ASN A 170 -10.38 13.85 -33.19
C ASN A 170 -11.24 13.73 -31.93
N GLY A 171 -10.64 13.35 -30.81
CA GLY A 171 -11.38 13.09 -29.57
C GLY A 171 -10.48 12.74 -28.40
N VAL A 172 -11.11 12.35 -27.30
CA VAL A 172 -10.46 11.80 -26.09
C VAL A 172 -10.69 10.29 -26.06
N TYR A 173 -9.61 9.57 -25.87
CA TYR A 173 -9.57 8.11 -25.87
C TYR A 173 -8.87 7.55 -24.63
#